data_43027a04a81c58ecc8d8e072b824e0cc
#
_entry.id   43027a04a81c58ecc8d8e072b824e0cc
#
_cell.length_a   1.000
_cell.length_b   1.000
_cell.length_c   1.000
_cell.angle_alpha   90.00
_cell.angle_beta   90.00
_cell.angle_gamma   90.00
#
_symmetry.space_group_name_H-M   'P 1'
#
loop_
_entity.id
_entity.type
_entity.pdbx_description
1 polymer ?
#
loop_
_entity_poly.entity_id
_entity_poly.type
_entity_poly.pdbx_seq_one_letter_code
_entity_poly.pdbx_strand_id
1 'polypeptide(L)'
;MNDLQMFLNKQVSNLAVLFTKLHHHHWYVKGSNFFSLHVKFEEFYDEINELYDEFAERLLTIGGKPISNLKGYLEASSLNEVDEDLTALQMVKMIHDDFILITDELKEGIVLAQDQKDEATADLFISTIATLEKHAWMLRFYLDK
;
A
#
# COMPACT_ATOMS: atom_id res chain seq x y z
N MET A 1 -4.12 17.48 -14.12
CA MET A 1 -4.70 17.05 -12.84
C MET A 1 -4.20 17.96 -11.73
N ASN A 2 -5.03 18.19 -10.71
CA ASN A 2 -4.63 18.97 -9.52
C ASN A 2 -3.77 18.12 -8.57
N ASP A 3 -3.28 18.75 -7.49
CA ASP A 3 -2.38 18.09 -6.55
C ASP A 3 -2.97 16.86 -5.87
N LEU A 4 -4.26 16.91 -5.49
CA LEU A 4 -4.94 15.76 -4.88
C LEU A 4 -5.06 14.60 -5.87
N GLN A 5 -5.41 14.90 -7.12
CA GLN A 5 -5.51 13.87 -8.16
C GLN A 5 -4.15 13.23 -8.46
N MET A 6 -3.09 14.02 -8.50
CA MET A 6 -1.72 13.52 -8.67
C MET A 6 -1.30 12.66 -7.47
N PHE A 7 -1.65 13.09 -6.27
CA PHE A 7 -1.40 12.33 -5.05
C PHE A 7 -2.12 10.97 -5.08
N LEU A 8 -3.40 10.95 -5.44
CA LEU A 8 -4.16 9.70 -5.57
C LEU A 8 -3.52 8.75 -6.59
N ASN A 9 -3.04 9.29 -7.72
CA ASN A 9 -2.36 8.47 -8.71
C ASN A 9 -1.06 7.85 -8.17
N LYS A 10 -0.34 8.58 -7.35
CA LYS A 10 0.83 8.04 -6.67
C LYS A 10 0.45 6.89 -5.72
N GLN A 11 -0.66 7.04 -4.98
CA GLN A 11 -1.12 6.00 -4.07
C GLN A 11 -1.64 4.76 -4.83
N VAL A 12 -2.35 4.95 -5.93
CA VAL A 12 -2.74 3.84 -6.81
C VAL A 12 -1.49 3.07 -7.25
N SER A 13 -0.45 3.79 -7.65
CA SER A 13 0.83 3.20 -8.07
C SER A 13 1.53 2.47 -6.93
N ASN A 14 1.55 3.05 -5.72
CA ASN A 14 2.09 2.40 -4.53
C ASN A 14 1.37 1.07 -4.24
N LEU A 15 0.05 1.07 -4.33
CA LEU A 15 -0.75 -0.12 -4.06
C LEU A 15 -0.52 -1.20 -5.12
N ALA A 16 -0.36 -0.82 -6.39
CA ALA A 16 -0.04 -1.76 -7.47
C ALA A 16 1.32 -2.43 -7.26
N VAL A 17 2.34 -1.65 -6.88
CA VAL A 17 3.68 -2.19 -6.59
C VAL A 17 3.65 -3.07 -5.35
N LEU A 18 2.96 -2.65 -4.28
CA LEU A 18 2.83 -3.42 -3.05
C LEU A 18 2.12 -4.75 -3.29
N PHE A 19 1.07 -4.76 -4.11
CA PHE A 19 0.36 -5.98 -4.49
C PHE A 19 1.31 -7.01 -5.11
N THR A 20 2.18 -6.57 -6.00
CA THR A 20 3.19 -7.45 -6.64
C THR A 20 4.23 -7.91 -5.62
N LYS A 21 4.71 -7.03 -4.74
CA LYS A 21 5.66 -7.38 -3.67
C LYS A 21 5.09 -8.44 -2.73
N LEU A 22 3.82 -8.28 -2.34
CA LEU A 22 3.14 -9.23 -1.46
C LEU A 22 3.02 -10.61 -2.10
N HIS A 23 2.77 -10.68 -3.41
CA HIS A 23 2.79 -11.95 -4.15
C HIS A 23 4.17 -12.58 -4.13
N HIS A 24 5.24 -11.78 -4.34
CA HIS A 24 6.61 -12.27 -4.23
C HIS A 24 6.86 -12.91 -2.86
N HIS A 25 6.50 -12.22 -1.79
CA HIS A 25 6.70 -12.75 -0.43
C HIS A 25 5.83 -14.00 -0.17
N HIS A 26 4.60 -13.99 -0.63
CA HIS A 26 3.69 -15.13 -0.52
C HIS A 26 4.26 -16.38 -1.20
N TRP A 27 4.89 -16.22 -2.37
CA TRP A 27 5.45 -17.32 -3.13
C TRP A 27 6.81 -17.81 -2.60
N TYR A 28 7.63 -16.89 -2.10
CA TYR A 28 9.04 -17.18 -1.80
C TYR A 28 9.38 -17.34 -0.32
N VAL A 29 8.46 -17.04 0.59
CA VAL A 29 8.71 -17.21 2.02
C VAL A 29 9.02 -18.67 2.34
N LYS A 30 10.00 -18.90 3.23
CA LYS A 30 10.44 -20.23 3.64
C LYS A 30 10.67 -20.25 5.14
N GLY A 31 10.72 -21.47 5.68
CA GLY A 31 11.12 -21.69 7.05
C GLY A 31 9.98 -22.11 7.96
N SER A 32 10.24 -22.05 9.27
CA SER A 32 9.32 -22.56 10.29
C SER A 32 7.96 -21.86 10.32
N ASN A 33 7.88 -20.62 9.83
CA ASN A 33 6.66 -19.82 9.79
C ASN A 33 6.03 -19.76 8.39
N PHE A 34 6.40 -20.69 7.51
CA PHE A 34 5.88 -20.69 6.14
C PHE A 34 4.35 -20.65 6.09
N PHE A 35 3.71 -21.55 6.79
CA PHE A 35 2.25 -21.70 6.70
C PHE A 35 1.52 -20.43 7.17
N SER A 36 1.98 -19.83 8.26
CA SER A 36 1.36 -18.62 8.79
C SER A 36 1.66 -17.39 7.92
N LEU A 37 2.88 -17.23 7.44
CA LEU A 37 3.26 -16.07 6.64
C LEU A 37 2.73 -16.15 5.21
N HIS A 38 2.73 -17.34 4.60
CA HIS A 38 2.14 -17.54 3.28
C HIS A 38 0.69 -17.08 3.26
N VAL A 39 -0.09 -17.51 4.25
CA VAL A 39 -1.49 -17.11 4.39
C VAL A 39 -1.63 -15.63 4.72
N LYS A 40 -0.78 -15.09 5.60
CA LYS A 40 -0.85 -13.68 5.99
C LYS A 40 -0.54 -12.76 4.81
N PHE A 41 0.46 -13.09 4.00
CA PHE A 41 0.77 -12.30 2.79
C PHE A 41 -0.38 -12.34 1.78
N GLU A 42 -1.09 -13.47 1.67
CA GLU A 42 -2.30 -13.56 0.84
C GLU A 42 -3.42 -12.65 1.35
N GLU A 43 -3.69 -12.69 2.65
CA GLU A 43 -4.67 -11.78 3.26
C GLU A 43 -4.34 -10.33 2.97
N PHE A 44 -3.05 -9.98 3.04
CA PHE A 44 -2.61 -8.62 2.73
C PHE A 44 -2.81 -8.27 1.26
N TYR A 45 -2.43 -9.15 0.31
CA TYR A 45 -2.60 -8.76 -1.09
C TYR A 45 -4.06 -8.72 -1.51
N ASP A 46 -4.92 -9.50 -0.91
CA ASP A 46 -6.36 -9.41 -1.17
C ASP A 46 -6.89 -8.05 -0.72
N GLU A 47 -6.51 -7.59 0.47
CA GLU A 47 -6.92 -6.29 0.99
C GLU A 47 -6.32 -5.13 0.18
N ILE A 48 -5.05 -5.23 -0.19
CA ILE A 48 -4.38 -4.22 -1.01
C ILE A 48 -5.03 -4.14 -2.40
N ASN A 49 -5.44 -5.26 -2.98
CA ASN A 49 -6.17 -5.25 -4.24
C ASN A 49 -7.48 -4.47 -4.15
N GLU A 50 -8.22 -4.63 -3.06
CA GLU A 50 -9.46 -3.89 -2.82
C GLU A 50 -9.19 -2.38 -2.70
N LEU A 51 -8.14 -2.01 -1.95
CA LEU A 51 -7.74 -0.60 -1.81
C LEU A 51 -7.27 0.00 -3.13
N TYR A 52 -6.51 -0.76 -3.91
CA TYR A 52 -6.03 -0.37 -5.23
C TYR A 52 -7.21 0.03 -6.12
N ASP A 53 -8.22 -0.81 -6.17
CA ASP A 53 -9.43 -0.55 -6.96
C ASP A 53 -10.19 0.67 -6.42
N GLU A 54 -10.38 0.74 -5.11
CA GLU A 54 -11.11 1.82 -4.45
C GLU A 54 -10.44 3.18 -4.66
N PHE A 55 -9.13 3.26 -4.54
CA PHE A 55 -8.38 4.50 -4.75
C PHE A 55 -8.46 4.96 -6.22
N ALA A 56 -8.34 4.03 -7.18
CA ALA A 56 -8.47 4.34 -8.59
C ALA A 56 -9.88 4.84 -8.93
N GLU A 57 -10.90 4.19 -8.39
CA GLU A 57 -12.29 4.60 -8.61
C GLU A 57 -12.60 5.94 -7.92
N ARG A 58 -12.02 6.21 -6.74
CA ARG A 58 -12.13 7.53 -6.11
C ARG A 58 -11.51 8.61 -6.98
N LEU A 59 -10.36 8.35 -7.59
CA LEU A 59 -9.71 9.28 -8.51
C LEU A 59 -10.61 9.58 -9.72
N LEU A 60 -11.22 8.55 -10.29
CA LEU A 60 -12.20 8.73 -11.38
C LEU A 60 -13.39 9.58 -10.92
N THR A 61 -13.90 9.30 -9.73
CA THR A 61 -15.06 10.00 -9.16
C THR A 61 -14.82 11.49 -9.05
N ILE A 62 -13.60 11.90 -8.71
CA ILE A 62 -13.26 13.33 -8.58
C ILE A 62 -12.68 13.93 -9.88
N GLY A 63 -12.85 13.23 -11.00
CA GLY A 63 -12.52 13.75 -12.32
C GLY A 63 -11.08 13.53 -12.78
N GLY A 64 -10.31 12.72 -12.06
CA GLY A 64 -8.95 12.39 -12.44
C GLY A 64 -8.90 11.17 -13.37
N LYS A 65 -7.67 10.79 -13.73
CA LYS A 65 -7.44 9.68 -14.64
C LYS A 65 -6.37 8.75 -14.05
N PRO A 66 -6.75 7.57 -13.55
CA PRO A 66 -5.79 6.63 -12.97
C PRO A 66 -4.78 6.12 -14.00
N ILE A 67 -3.53 6.02 -13.58
CA ILE A 67 -2.51 5.26 -14.29
C ILE A 67 -2.97 3.80 -14.31
N SER A 68 -2.82 3.14 -15.46
CA SER A 68 -3.31 1.77 -15.63
C SER A 68 -2.33 0.90 -16.44
N ASN A 69 -1.04 1.16 -16.31
CA ASN A 69 -0.01 0.32 -16.91
C ASN A 69 1.18 0.19 -15.95
N LEU A 70 1.93 -0.90 -16.10
CA LEU A 70 3.00 -1.25 -15.16
C LEU A 70 4.13 -0.23 -15.16
N LYS A 71 4.51 0.26 -16.31
CA LYS A 71 5.57 1.27 -16.42
C LYS A 71 5.20 2.55 -15.67
N GLY A 72 3.96 3.01 -15.82
CA GLY A 72 3.46 4.19 -15.13
C GLY A 72 3.46 4.01 -13.62
N TYR A 73 3.07 2.82 -13.14
CA TYR A 73 3.11 2.52 -11.71
C TYR A 73 4.53 2.60 -11.15
N LEU A 74 5.50 2.02 -11.86
CA LEU A 74 6.90 2.04 -11.41
C LEU A 74 7.47 3.46 -11.40
N GLU A 75 7.09 4.28 -12.37
CA GLU A 75 7.56 5.67 -12.43
C GLU A 75 6.96 6.54 -11.32
N ALA A 76 5.71 6.31 -10.93
CA ALA A 76 4.99 7.14 -9.96
C ALA A 76 5.12 6.66 -8.51
N SER A 77 5.36 5.37 -8.29
CA SER A 77 5.39 4.78 -6.95
C SER A 77 6.60 5.25 -6.14
N SER A 78 6.38 5.40 -4.83
CA SER A 78 7.44 5.60 -3.85
C SER A 78 8.09 4.30 -3.40
N LEU A 79 7.45 3.16 -3.69
CA LEU A 79 7.95 1.85 -3.27
C LEU A 79 8.92 1.28 -4.30
N ASN A 80 9.89 0.52 -3.80
CA ASN A 80 10.83 -0.22 -4.65
C ASN A 80 10.37 -1.65 -4.86
N GLU A 81 10.62 -2.20 -6.04
CA GLU A 81 10.37 -3.61 -6.32
C GLU A 81 11.31 -4.52 -5.52
N VAL A 82 10.94 -5.79 -5.41
CA VAL A 82 11.78 -6.83 -4.80
C VAL A 82 12.29 -7.74 -5.90
N ASP A 83 13.61 -7.89 -5.97
CA ASP A 83 14.27 -8.76 -6.95
C ASP A 83 15.39 -9.60 -6.33
N GLU A 84 15.42 -9.72 -5.00
CA GLU A 84 16.48 -10.42 -4.27
C GLU A 84 15.90 -11.49 -3.33
N ASP A 85 16.77 -12.41 -2.90
CA ASP A 85 16.39 -13.41 -1.91
C ASP A 85 16.36 -12.79 -0.52
N LEU A 86 15.22 -12.87 0.14
CA LEU A 86 15.00 -12.35 1.49
C LEU A 86 14.63 -13.47 2.45
N THR A 87 15.07 -13.34 3.70
CA THR A 87 14.59 -14.20 4.77
C THR A 87 13.14 -13.85 5.11
N ALA A 88 12.45 -14.75 5.80
CA ALA A 88 11.07 -14.49 6.27
C ALA A 88 10.98 -13.21 7.10
N LEU A 89 11.94 -13.01 8.03
CA LEU A 89 11.95 -11.80 8.87
C LEU A 89 12.22 -10.53 8.06
N GLN A 90 13.07 -10.61 7.04
CA GLN A 90 13.34 -9.49 6.16
C GLN A 90 12.09 -9.12 5.35
N MET A 91 11.33 -10.12 4.89
CA MET A 91 10.06 -9.89 4.18
C MET A 91 9.04 -9.19 5.08
N VAL A 92 8.88 -9.65 6.32
CA VAL A 92 7.97 -9.04 7.29
C VAL A 92 8.37 -7.58 7.56
N LYS A 93 9.66 -7.33 7.75
CA LYS A 93 10.16 -5.96 7.97
C LYS A 93 9.90 -5.07 6.76
N MET A 94 10.14 -5.58 5.56
CA MET A 94 9.92 -4.82 4.33
C MET A 94 8.45 -4.40 4.19
N ILE A 95 7.52 -5.31 4.43
CA ILE A 95 6.09 -4.99 4.34
C ILE A 95 5.68 -4.03 5.45
N HIS A 96 6.22 -4.20 6.66
CA HIS A 96 6.02 -3.22 7.73
C HIS A 96 6.44 -1.81 7.27
N ASP A 97 7.64 -1.70 6.73
CA ASP A 97 8.19 -0.41 6.30
C ASP A 97 7.39 0.18 5.12
N ASP A 98 6.93 -0.67 4.20
CA ASP A 98 6.08 -0.24 3.09
C ASP A 98 4.73 0.30 3.59
N PHE A 99 4.10 -0.36 4.56
CA PHE A 99 2.87 0.12 5.17
C PHE A 99 3.08 1.47 5.87
N ILE A 100 4.18 1.63 6.60
CA ILE A 100 4.50 2.90 7.27
C ILE A 100 4.72 4.02 6.25
N LEU A 101 5.43 3.75 5.17
CA LEU A 101 5.66 4.74 4.11
C LEU A 101 4.32 5.23 3.53
N ILE A 102 3.43 4.29 3.20
CA ILE A 102 2.11 4.64 2.66
C ILE A 102 1.30 5.45 3.68
N THR A 103 1.29 5.04 4.95
CA THR A 103 0.53 5.79 5.97
C THR A 103 1.08 7.20 6.17
N ASP A 104 2.39 7.37 6.14
CA ASP A 104 3.01 8.70 6.25
C ASP A 104 2.61 9.59 5.06
N GLU A 105 2.60 9.04 3.86
CA GLU A 105 2.13 9.78 2.67
C GLU A 105 0.63 10.10 2.78
N LEU A 106 -0.18 9.16 3.23
CA LEU A 106 -1.62 9.38 3.37
C LEU A 106 -1.95 10.48 4.39
N LYS A 107 -1.13 10.64 5.43
CA LYS A 107 -1.31 11.76 6.38
C LYS A 107 -1.13 13.11 5.68
N GLU A 108 -0.19 13.22 4.77
CA GLU A 108 -0.04 14.40 3.93
C GLU A 108 -1.23 14.54 2.98
N GLY A 109 -1.71 13.44 2.45
CA GLY A 109 -2.87 13.41 1.55
C GLY A 109 -4.15 13.91 2.20
N ILE A 110 -4.33 13.67 3.51
CA ILE A 110 -5.48 14.20 4.25
C ILE A 110 -5.50 15.73 4.17
N VAL A 111 -4.36 16.37 4.34
CA VAL A 111 -4.25 17.84 4.25
C VAL A 111 -4.63 18.32 2.86
N LEU A 112 -4.13 17.66 1.80
CA LEU A 112 -4.48 18.01 0.42
C LEU A 112 -5.99 17.90 0.17
N ALA A 113 -6.61 16.82 0.65
CA ALA A 113 -8.05 16.60 0.48
C ALA A 113 -8.86 17.66 1.23
N GLN A 114 -8.49 17.96 2.47
CA GLN A 114 -9.18 18.96 3.28
C GLN A 114 -9.04 20.37 2.71
N ASP A 115 -7.89 20.72 2.17
CA ASP A 115 -7.66 22.00 1.52
C ASP A 115 -8.59 22.20 0.32
N GLN A 116 -8.98 21.11 -0.34
CA GLN A 116 -9.92 21.12 -1.45
C GLN A 116 -11.37 20.89 -0.98
N LYS A 117 -11.60 20.83 0.33
CA LYS A 117 -12.91 20.55 0.93
C LYS A 117 -13.50 19.21 0.48
N ASP A 118 -12.62 18.24 0.20
CA ASP A 118 -13.01 16.89 -0.19
C ASP A 118 -12.89 15.95 1.01
N GLU A 119 -13.84 16.05 1.92
CA GLU A 119 -13.85 15.24 3.14
C GLU A 119 -14.06 13.75 2.84
N ALA A 120 -14.74 13.41 1.76
CA ALA A 120 -14.94 12.01 1.39
C ALA A 120 -13.62 11.33 0.99
N THR A 121 -12.75 12.04 0.28
CA THR A 121 -11.40 11.54 -0.03
C THR A 121 -10.53 11.51 1.23
N ALA A 122 -10.61 12.53 2.08
CA ALA A 122 -9.92 12.55 3.38
C ALA A 122 -10.34 11.34 4.23
N ASP A 123 -11.63 11.01 4.26
CA ASP A 123 -12.16 9.87 5.01
C ASP A 123 -11.61 8.54 4.51
N LEU A 124 -11.49 8.37 3.19
CA LEU A 124 -10.85 7.20 2.60
C LEU A 124 -9.40 7.07 3.09
N PHE A 125 -8.65 8.15 3.11
CA PHE A 125 -7.28 8.14 3.62
C PHE A 125 -7.22 7.82 5.10
N ILE A 126 -8.10 8.41 5.90
CA ILE A 126 -8.16 8.20 7.36
C ILE A 126 -8.43 6.73 7.68
N SER A 127 -9.41 6.11 7.03
CA SER A 127 -9.74 4.70 7.28
C SER A 127 -8.62 3.76 6.81
N THR A 128 -7.97 4.08 5.71
CA THR A 128 -6.83 3.29 5.21
C THR A 128 -5.65 3.37 6.17
N ILE A 129 -5.34 4.54 6.70
CA ILE A 129 -4.29 4.72 7.70
C ILE A 129 -4.56 3.82 8.92
N ALA A 130 -5.77 3.85 9.46
CA ALA A 130 -6.11 3.05 10.64
C ALA A 130 -5.89 1.56 10.38
N THR A 131 -6.27 1.07 9.22
CA THR A 131 -6.08 -0.33 8.82
C THR A 131 -4.59 -0.68 8.71
N LEU A 132 -3.82 0.12 7.98
CA LEU A 132 -2.40 -0.17 7.76
C LEU A 132 -1.57 -0.01 9.04
N GLU A 133 -1.91 0.95 9.89
CA GLU A 133 -1.23 1.11 11.19
C GLU A 133 -1.47 -0.09 12.09
N LYS A 134 -2.66 -0.66 12.07
CA LYS A 134 -2.95 -1.89 12.82
C LYS A 134 -2.11 -3.05 12.31
N HIS A 135 -2.03 -3.21 11.01
CA HIS A 135 -1.16 -4.24 10.41
C HIS A 135 0.30 -4.02 10.76
N ALA A 136 0.77 -2.78 10.70
CA ALA A 136 2.15 -2.44 11.06
C ALA A 136 2.45 -2.77 12.53
N TRP A 137 1.52 -2.49 13.44
CA TRP A 137 1.66 -2.89 14.84
C TRP A 137 1.83 -4.39 14.97
N MET A 138 0.99 -5.19 14.32
CA MET A 138 1.05 -6.64 14.41
C MET A 138 2.36 -7.19 13.82
N LEU A 139 2.83 -6.60 12.72
CA LEU A 139 4.11 -6.97 12.12
C LEU A 139 5.30 -6.65 13.03
N ARG A 140 5.28 -5.50 13.72
CA ARG A 140 6.32 -5.17 14.71
C ARG A 140 6.36 -6.21 15.83
N PHE A 141 5.21 -6.61 16.32
CA PHE A 141 5.15 -7.61 17.40
C PHE A 141 5.62 -8.99 16.92
N TYR A 142 5.33 -9.32 15.66
CA TYR A 142 5.90 -10.51 15.04
C TYR A 142 7.44 -10.43 15.02
N LEU A 143 8.00 -9.26 14.76
CA LEU A 143 9.45 -9.02 14.76
C LEU A 143 10.02 -8.85 16.16
N ASP A 144 9.21 -8.93 17.19
CA ASP A 144 9.60 -8.76 18.59
C ASP A 144 10.13 -7.34 18.86
N LYS A 145 9.45 -6.35 18.29
CA LYS A 145 9.76 -4.92 18.48
C LYS A 145 8.61 -4.19 19.25
#